data_30008e964ec9c0c868fc8ea2770af19c
#
_entry.id   30008e964ec9c0c868fc8ea2770af19c
#
_cell.length_a   1.000
_cell.length_b   1.000
_cell.length_c   1.000
_cell.angle_alpha   90.00
_cell.angle_beta   90.00
_cell.angle_gamma   90.00
#
_symmetry.space_group_name_H-M   'P 1'
#
loop_
_entity.id
_entity.type
_entity.pdbx_description
1 polymer ?
#
loop_
_entity_poly.entity_id
_entity_poly.type
_entity_poly.pdbx_seq_one_letter_code
_entity_poly.pdbx_strand_id
1 'polypeptide(L)'
;IFSDDTLAVLWQHRNEVMRCQMTDTGSLEKLLKLFFSFERPEIAGFRAAVEQFKTDLPAVLSALRHMIETAHDHNSDFRAAEEKFLLHAQEAINPALTEADVREMLIQHILTEEIFAKVFDDSDFHQHNNVARELYALESAFFTGALKRQTLKGLESYYAAIRAAAAQIGSHGEKQTFLKVIYENFYKVYNAKAADRLGVVYTPNEIVRFMIDGADWLCEKNFGKSLIDRDVDILDPATGTGTYICELLEHFRGQPKKLEHKYKHELHANEVAILPYYVANLNIEATYAAITGQY
;
A
#
# COMPACT_ATOMS: atom_id res chain seq x y z
N ILE A 1 7.05 29.97 -7.16
CA ILE A 1 7.78 31.24 -7.26
C ILE A 1 7.90 31.59 -8.74
N PHE A 2 7.65 32.88 -9.06
CA PHE A 2 8.02 33.47 -10.34
C PHE A 2 9.15 34.43 -10.06
N SER A 3 10.21 34.39 -10.84
CA SER A 3 11.36 35.31 -10.69
C SER A 3 11.92 35.73 -12.04
N ASP A 4 12.48 36.93 -12.07
CA ASP A 4 13.36 37.44 -13.11
C ASP A 4 14.69 37.92 -12.46
N ASP A 5 15.52 38.61 -13.20
CA ASP A 5 16.83 39.07 -12.70
C ASP A 5 16.71 40.14 -11.59
N THR A 6 15.52 40.68 -11.36
CA THR A 6 15.30 41.83 -10.46
C THR A 6 14.32 41.53 -9.34
N LEU A 7 13.33 40.68 -9.58
CA LEU A 7 12.19 40.50 -8.71
C LEU A 7 11.86 39.03 -8.49
N ALA A 8 11.51 38.67 -7.25
CA ALA A 8 10.92 37.38 -6.92
C ALA A 8 9.52 37.59 -6.33
N VAL A 9 8.54 36.78 -6.78
CA VAL A 9 7.14 36.83 -6.34
C VAL A 9 6.67 35.45 -5.96
N LEU A 10 6.18 35.32 -4.74
CA LEU A 10 5.57 34.10 -4.23
C LEU A 10 4.05 34.20 -4.35
N TRP A 11 3.46 33.23 -5.07
CA TRP A 11 2.00 33.08 -5.20
C TRP A 11 1.53 31.82 -4.50
N GLN A 12 0.40 31.92 -3.81
CA GLN A 12 -0.27 30.81 -3.15
C GLN A 12 -1.77 30.91 -3.38
N HIS A 13 -2.42 29.84 -3.83
CA HIS A 13 -3.87 29.81 -4.12
C HIS A 13 -4.36 31.00 -4.99
N ARG A 14 -3.59 31.34 -6.04
CA ARG A 14 -3.84 32.47 -6.95
C ARG A 14 -3.72 33.87 -6.32
N ASN A 15 -3.21 33.96 -5.11
CA ASN A 15 -2.93 35.25 -4.44
C ASN A 15 -1.44 35.49 -4.32
N GLU A 16 -1.01 36.72 -4.50
CA GLU A 16 0.36 37.13 -4.21
C GLU A 16 0.56 37.17 -2.69
N VAL A 17 1.50 36.41 -2.19
CA VAL A 17 1.80 36.29 -0.75
C VAL A 17 2.96 37.19 -0.36
N MET A 18 3.98 37.24 -1.20
CA MET A 18 5.17 38.05 -0.97
C MET A 18 5.85 38.40 -2.27
N ARG A 19 6.45 39.60 -2.29
CA ARG A 19 7.26 40.13 -3.40
C ARG A 19 8.53 40.76 -2.83
N CYS A 20 9.68 40.52 -3.44
CA CYS A 20 10.94 41.15 -3.04
C CYS A 20 11.88 41.37 -4.21
N GLN A 21 12.80 42.27 -4.02
CA GLN A 21 13.95 42.46 -4.95
C GLN A 21 14.94 41.31 -4.77
N MET A 22 15.49 40.81 -5.87
CA MET A 22 16.50 39.72 -5.82
C MET A 22 17.79 40.15 -5.09
N THR A 23 18.03 41.44 -5.03
CA THR A 23 19.18 42.05 -4.32
C THR A 23 18.95 42.22 -2.83
N ASP A 24 17.69 42.15 -2.34
CA ASP A 24 17.35 42.18 -0.92
C ASP A 24 17.41 40.77 -0.34
N THR A 25 18.60 40.38 0.14
CA THR A 25 18.87 39.05 0.68
C THR A 25 17.99 38.69 1.86
N GLY A 26 17.62 39.67 2.71
CA GLY A 26 16.79 39.42 3.90
C GLY A 26 15.33 39.12 3.52
N SER A 27 14.78 39.84 2.57
CA SER A 27 13.43 39.59 2.05
C SER A 27 13.38 38.33 1.18
N LEU A 28 14.43 38.07 0.39
CA LEU A 28 14.55 36.86 -0.41
C LEU A 28 14.64 35.62 0.48
N GLU A 29 15.39 35.67 1.58
CA GLU A 29 15.45 34.56 2.56
C GLU A 29 14.10 34.29 3.17
N LYS A 30 13.33 35.33 3.54
CA LYS A 30 11.97 35.17 4.06
C LYS A 30 11.03 34.53 3.02
N LEU A 31 11.10 34.97 1.77
CA LEU A 31 10.31 34.42 0.67
C LEU A 31 10.63 32.94 0.45
N LEU A 32 11.91 32.57 0.43
CA LEU A 32 12.36 31.19 0.30
C LEU A 32 11.93 30.33 1.50
N LYS A 33 12.03 30.84 2.73
CA LYS A 33 11.51 30.16 3.92
C LYS A 33 10.01 29.88 3.81
N LEU A 34 9.21 30.84 3.39
CA LEU A 34 7.78 30.67 3.16
C LEU A 34 7.49 29.64 2.05
N PHE A 35 8.28 29.63 1.00
CA PHE A 35 8.15 28.67 -0.08
C PHE A 35 8.48 27.25 0.37
N PHE A 36 9.62 27.04 1.05
CA PHE A 36 10.05 25.73 1.50
C PHE A 36 9.26 25.22 2.71
N SER A 37 8.68 26.10 3.51
CA SER A 37 7.78 25.72 4.61
C SER A 37 6.35 25.47 4.16
N PHE A 38 6.03 25.74 2.89
CA PHE A 38 4.68 25.52 2.39
C PHE A 38 4.37 24.03 2.33
N GLU A 39 3.34 23.65 3.06
CA GLU A 39 2.75 22.32 3.01
C GLU A 39 1.33 22.44 2.44
N ARG A 40 0.99 21.56 1.50
CA ARG A 40 -0.39 21.52 0.99
C ARG A 40 -1.34 21.18 2.15
N PRO A 41 -2.51 21.85 2.25
CA PRO A 41 -3.47 21.60 3.32
C PRO A 41 -3.86 20.11 3.48
N GLU A 42 -3.93 19.38 2.36
CA GLU A 42 -4.26 17.96 2.34
C GLU A 42 -3.16 17.12 3.01
N ILE A 43 -1.88 17.47 2.82
CA ILE A 43 -0.73 16.82 3.45
C ILE A 43 -0.71 17.13 4.96
N ALA A 44 -0.95 18.39 5.32
CA ALA A 44 -1.05 18.77 6.73
C ALA A 44 -2.23 18.07 7.43
N GLY A 45 -3.38 18.00 6.76
CA GLY A 45 -4.56 17.27 7.22
C GLY A 45 -4.29 15.77 7.39
N PHE A 46 -3.61 15.15 6.41
CA PHE A 46 -3.22 13.74 6.49
C PHE A 46 -2.24 13.49 7.65
N ARG A 47 -1.24 14.36 7.85
CA ARG A 47 -0.29 14.24 8.96
C ARG A 47 -0.98 14.34 10.32
N ALA A 48 -1.89 15.31 10.49
CA ALA A 48 -2.68 15.45 11.72
C ALA A 48 -3.55 14.20 11.98
N ALA A 49 -4.16 13.65 10.93
CA ALA A 49 -4.96 12.44 11.02
C ALA A 49 -4.11 11.20 11.36
N VAL A 50 -2.87 11.11 10.89
CA VAL A 50 -1.92 10.04 11.28
C VAL A 50 -1.58 10.14 12.77
N GLU A 51 -1.35 11.34 13.31
CA GLU A 51 -1.09 11.51 14.75
C GLU A 51 -2.32 11.15 15.61
N GLN A 52 -3.52 11.51 15.16
CA GLN A 52 -4.75 11.10 15.82
C GLN A 52 -4.94 9.58 15.76
N PHE A 53 -4.67 8.97 14.61
CA PHE A 53 -4.72 7.51 14.43
C PHE A 53 -3.82 6.78 15.41
N LYS A 54 -2.59 7.28 15.65
CA LYS A 54 -1.68 6.71 16.66
C LYS A 54 -2.29 6.70 18.06
N THR A 55 -3.07 7.72 18.38
CA THR A 55 -3.73 7.87 19.67
C THR A 55 -4.92 6.92 19.83
N ASP A 56 -5.73 6.78 18.77
CA ASP A 56 -7.01 6.06 18.81
C ASP A 56 -6.87 4.55 18.54
N LEU A 57 -5.88 4.17 17.73
CA LEU A 57 -5.68 2.78 17.29
C LEU A 57 -5.56 1.77 18.44
N PRO A 58 -4.84 2.02 19.55
CA PRO A 58 -4.71 1.03 20.63
C PRO A 58 -6.04 0.62 21.24
N ALA A 59 -6.98 1.54 21.40
CA ALA A 59 -8.32 1.25 21.92
C ALA A 59 -9.14 0.40 20.94
N VAL A 60 -9.06 0.71 19.64
CA VAL A 60 -9.72 -0.04 18.58
C VAL A 60 -9.15 -1.45 18.48
N LEU A 61 -7.82 -1.61 18.54
CA LEU A 61 -7.17 -2.92 18.54
C LEU A 61 -7.60 -3.79 19.72
N SER A 62 -7.65 -3.20 20.92
CA SER A 62 -8.11 -3.92 22.12
C SER A 62 -9.56 -4.39 21.96
N ALA A 63 -10.44 -3.53 21.44
CA ALA A 63 -11.82 -3.88 21.18
C ALA A 63 -11.96 -4.99 20.13
N LEU A 64 -11.23 -4.92 19.01
CA LEU A 64 -11.24 -5.92 17.95
C LEU A 64 -10.75 -7.28 18.47
N ARG A 65 -9.63 -7.32 19.18
CA ARG A 65 -9.09 -8.54 19.76
C ARG A 65 -10.11 -9.21 20.70
N HIS A 66 -10.71 -8.44 21.59
CA HIS A 66 -11.73 -8.97 22.49
C HIS A 66 -12.96 -9.51 21.74
N MET A 67 -13.42 -8.83 20.69
CA MET A 67 -14.55 -9.30 19.88
C MET A 67 -14.22 -10.58 19.12
N ILE A 68 -13.02 -10.69 18.56
CA ILE A 68 -12.56 -11.89 17.85
C ILE A 68 -12.44 -13.07 18.81
N GLU A 69 -11.87 -12.87 19.99
CA GLU A 69 -11.81 -13.90 21.05
C GLU A 69 -13.22 -14.36 21.46
N THR A 70 -14.13 -13.42 21.67
CA THR A 70 -15.53 -13.72 22.00
C THR A 70 -16.21 -14.50 20.88
N ALA A 71 -15.97 -14.13 19.62
CA ALA A 71 -16.49 -14.87 18.46
C ALA A 71 -15.90 -16.27 18.39
N HIS A 72 -14.61 -16.43 18.61
CA HIS A 72 -13.96 -17.73 18.67
C HIS A 72 -14.59 -18.64 19.75
N ASP A 73 -14.85 -18.11 20.94
CA ASP A 73 -15.39 -18.89 22.07
C ASP A 73 -16.85 -19.24 21.90
N HIS A 74 -17.66 -18.40 21.29
CA HIS A 74 -19.13 -18.50 21.33
C HIS A 74 -19.82 -18.63 19.97
N ASN A 75 -19.09 -18.49 18.85
CA ASN A 75 -19.65 -18.57 17.50
C ASN A 75 -19.02 -19.75 16.72
N SER A 76 -19.82 -20.83 16.55
CA SER A 76 -19.37 -22.02 15.82
C SER A 76 -19.06 -21.78 14.36
N ASP A 77 -19.79 -20.87 13.71
CA ASP A 77 -19.62 -20.55 12.28
C ASP A 77 -18.32 -19.77 12.07
N PHE A 78 -18.00 -18.86 13.00
CA PHE A 78 -16.72 -18.16 13.01
C PHE A 78 -15.55 -19.14 13.17
N ARG A 79 -15.60 -20.06 14.14
CA ARG A 79 -14.55 -21.05 14.34
C ARG A 79 -14.32 -21.93 13.12
N ALA A 80 -15.40 -22.42 12.50
CA ALA A 80 -15.29 -23.25 11.30
C ALA A 80 -14.66 -22.49 10.13
N ALA A 81 -14.98 -21.19 9.97
CA ALA A 81 -14.40 -20.35 8.95
C ALA A 81 -12.91 -20.01 9.26
N GLU A 82 -12.57 -19.76 10.53
CA GLU A 82 -11.20 -19.51 11.00
C GLU A 82 -10.30 -20.74 10.74
N GLU A 83 -10.75 -21.95 11.11
CA GLU A 83 -10.02 -23.18 10.87
C GLU A 83 -9.80 -23.45 9.37
N LYS A 84 -10.85 -23.24 8.56
CA LYS A 84 -10.75 -23.38 7.11
C LYS A 84 -9.74 -22.40 6.52
N PHE A 85 -9.78 -21.13 6.92
CA PHE A 85 -8.83 -20.13 6.46
C PHE A 85 -7.40 -20.47 6.89
N LEU A 86 -7.21 -20.92 8.15
CA LEU A 86 -5.90 -21.32 8.63
C LEU A 86 -5.29 -22.44 7.79
N LEU A 87 -6.08 -23.49 7.48
CA LEU A 87 -5.62 -24.60 6.62
C LEU A 87 -5.19 -24.10 5.24
N HIS A 88 -6.00 -23.26 4.59
CA HIS A 88 -5.65 -22.68 3.28
C HIS A 88 -4.41 -21.78 3.35
N ALA A 89 -4.29 -20.98 4.40
CA ALA A 89 -3.12 -20.11 4.58
C ALA A 89 -1.85 -20.91 4.87
N GLN A 90 -1.94 -22.02 5.61
CA GLN A 90 -0.81 -22.94 5.84
C GLN A 90 -0.35 -23.63 4.55
N GLU A 91 -1.29 -24.02 3.68
CA GLU A 91 -0.97 -24.63 2.39
C GLU A 91 -0.39 -23.64 1.38
N ALA A 92 -0.96 -22.43 1.31
CA ALA A 92 -0.65 -21.48 0.24
C ALA A 92 0.44 -20.45 0.60
N ILE A 93 0.61 -20.12 1.89
CA ILE A 93 1.49 -19.04 2.34
C ILE A 93 2.64 -19.59 3.19
N ASN A 94 2.32 -20.15 4.36
CA ASN A 94 3.33 -20.61 5.30
C ASN A 94 2.76 -21.69 6.24
N PRO A 95 3.29 -22.92 6.23
CA PRO A 95 2.81 -24.01 7.07
C PRO A 95 2.98 -23.77 8.58
N ALA A 96 3.75 -22.76 8.99
CA ALA A 96 3.95 -22.41 10.40
C ALA A 96 2.91 -21.39 10.94
N LEU A 97 1.94 -20.94 10.13
CA LEU A 97 0.89 -20.04 10.58
C LEU A 97 0.02 -20.66 11.67
N THR A 98 -0.40 -19.83 12.61
CA THR A 98 -1.22 -20.18 13.77
C THR A 98 -2.54 -19.43 13.75
N GLU A 99 -3.50 -19.84 14.59
CA GLU A 99 -4.75 -19.09 14.81
C GLU A 99 -4.50 -17.64 15.23
N ALA A 100 -3.44 -17.40 16.03
CA ALA A 100 -3.07 -16.05 16.43
C ALA A 100 -2.67 -15.18 15.22
N ASP A 101 -1.98 -15.77 14.24
CA ASP A 101 -1.62 -15.08 13.00
C ASP A 101 -2.86 -14.77 12.16
N VAL A 102 -3.81 -15.71 12.07
CA VAL A 102 -5.09 -15.49 11.37
C VAL A 102 -5.87 -14.34 12.01
N ARG A 103 -5.93 -14.27 13.33
CA ARG A 103 -6.61 -13.18 14.05
C ARG A 103 -5.95 -11.83 13.78
N GLU A 104 -4.62 -11.78 13.75
CA GLU A 104 -3.90 -10.55 13.38
C GLU A 104 -4.09 -10.18 11.90
N MET A 105 -4.16 -11.14 10.98
CA MET A 105 -4.53 -10.92 9.58
C MET A 105 -5.95 -10.34 9.46
N LEU A 106 -6.90 -10.88 10.21
CA LEU A 106 -8.29 -10.41 10.23
C LEU A 106 -8.39 -8.97 10.75
N ILE A 107 -7.66 -8.64 11.81
CA ILE A 107 -7.60 -7.26 12.32
C ILE A 107 -7.04 -6.30 11.28
N GLN A 108 -5.94 -6.67 10.62
CA GLN A 108 -5.35 -5.85 9.55
C GLN A 108 -6.33 -5.69 8.38
N HIS A 109 -7.02 -6.74 7.99
CA HIS A 109 -8.07 -6.70 6.97
C HIS A 109 -9.17 -5.70 7.34
N ILE A 110 -9.77 -5.80 8.51
CA ILE A 110 -10.84 -4.92 9.01
C ILE A 110 -10.39 -3.45 9.01
N LEU A 111 -9.17 -3.18 9.46
CA LEU A 111 -8.65 -1.81 9.56
C LEU A 111 -8.29 -1.18 8.21
N THR A 112 -8.05 -1.98 7.19
CA THR A 112 -7.56 -1.50 5.89
C THR A 112 -8.56 -1.62 4.76
N GLU A 113 -9.64 -2.35 4.94
CA GLU A 113 -10.71 -2.52 3.94
C GLU A 113 -11.19 -1.18 3.36
N GLU A 114 -11.54 -0.23 4.24
CA GLU A 114 -12.00 1.11 3.84
C GLU A 114 -10.93 1.89 3.06
N ILE A 115 -9.65 1.65 3.34
CA ILE A 115 -8.53 2.32 2.66
C ILE A 115 -8.46 1.85 1.22
N PHE A 116 -8.45 0.53 1.01
CA PHE A 116 -8.31 -0.05 -0.33
C PHE A 116 -9.51 0.26 -1.23
N ALA A 117 -10.73 0.09 -0.69
CA ALA A 117 -11.95 0.39 -1.42
C ALA A 117 -12.04 1.84 -1.93
N LYS A 118 -11.39 2.80 -1.23
CA LYS A 118 -11.48 4.23 -1.56
C LYS A 118 -10.29 4.78 -2.34
N VAL A 119 -9.10 4.21 -2.19
CA VAL A 119 -7.91 4.68 -2.93
C VAL A 119 -7.94 4.25 -4.38
N PHE A 120 -8.40 3.03 -4.65
CA PHE A 120 -8.43 2.49 -6.02
C PHE A 120 -9.77 2.62 -6.73
N ASP A 121 -10.80 3.09 -6.05
CA ASP A 121 -12.18 3.07 -6.56
C ASP A 121 -12.67 1.65 -6.88
N ASP A 122 -12.00 0.65 -6.29
CA ASP A 122 -12.28 -0.76 -6.48
C ASP A 122 -13.10 -1.28 -5.29
N SER A 123 -14.43 -1.21 -5.47
CA SER A 123 -15.37 -1.79 -4.49
C SER A 123 -15.37 -3.33 -4.54
N ASP A 124 -14.76 -3.93 -5.56
CA ASP A 124 -14.88 -5.35 -5.85
C ASP A 124 -13.61 -6.15 -5.49
N PHE A 125 -12.57 -5.50 -4.93
CA PHE A 125 -11.33 -6.15 -4.50
C PHE A 125 -11.57 -7.40 -3.63
N HIS A 126 -12.54 -7.34 -2.70
CA HIS A 126 -12.91 -8.49 -1.87
C HIS A 126 -13.47 -9.67 -2.64
N GLN A 127 -14.05 -9.44 -3.83
CA GLN A 127 -14.63 -10.48 -4.67
C GLN A 127 -13.56 -11.15 -5.53
N HIS A 128 -12.57 -10.40 -5.97
CA HIS A 128 -11.54 -10.86 -6.90
C HIS A 128 -10.34 -11.48 -6.19
N ASN A 129 -9.96 -10.96 -5.01
CA ASN A 129 -8.86 -11.50 -4.22
C ASN A 129 -9.35 -12.63 -3.30
N ASN A 130 -8.79 -13.84 -3.47
CA ASN A 130 -9.20 -15.03 -2.71
C ASN A 130 -9.00 -14.88 -1.20
N VAL A 131 -7.87 -14.30 -0.77
CA VAL A 131 -7.56 -14.10 0.65
C VAL A 131 -8.48 -13.05 1.27
N ALA A 132 -8.69 -11.92 0.57
CA ALA A 132 -9.61 -10.89 1.02
C ALA A 132 -11.04 -11.41 1.16
N ARG A 133 -11.50 -12.23 0.21
CA ARG A 133 -12.84 -12.84 0.25
C ARG A 133 -13.04 -13.76 1.47
N GLU A 134 -12.04 -14.56 1.80
CA GLU A 134 -12.13 -15.45 2.97
C GLU A 134 -12.07 -14.68 4.29
N LEU A 135 -11.22 -13.66 4.40
CA LEU A 135 -11.18 -12.77 5.56
C LEU A 135 -12.46 -11.95 5.71
N TYR A 136 -13.05 -11.51 4.60
CA TYR A 136 -14.35 -10.84 4.62
C TYR A 136 -15.48 -11.77 5.09
N ALA A 137 -15.42 -13.05 4.73
CA ALA A 137 -16.36 -14.04 5.24
C ALA A 137 -16.22 -14.23 6.76
N LEU A 138 -14.99 -14.28 7.27
CA LEU A 138 -14.71 -14.30 8.71
C LEU A 138 -15.24 -13.05 9.41
N GLU A 139 -14.95 -11.88 8.89
CA GLU A 139 -15.44 -10.60 9.42
C GLU A 139 -16.97 -10.58 9.50
N SER A 140 -17.61 -10.95 8.40
CA SER A 140 -19.07 -10.93 8.27
C SER A 140 -19.78 -11.85 9.27
N ALA A 141 -19.12 -12.85 9.81
CA ALA A 141 -19.68 -13.77 10.79
C ALA A 141 -19.89 -13.12 12.17
N PHE A 142 -19.17 -12.03 12.51
CA PHE A 142 -19.27 -11.42 13.84
C PHE A 142 -19.25 -9.88 13.86
N PHE A 143 -18.76 -9.23 12.81
CA PHE A 143 -18.43 -7.82 12.82
C PHE A 143 -19.12 -7.06 11.69
N THR A 144 -20.39 -6.72 11.88
CA THR A 144 -21.22 -6.08 10.84
C THR A 144 -22.03 -4.89 11.37
N GLY A 145 -22.59 -4.12 10.46
CA GLY A 145 -23.62 -3.12 10.73
C GLY A 145 -23.23 -2.04 11.74
N ALA A 146 -24.04 -1.89 12.79
CA ALA A 146 -23.84 -0.86 13.81
C ALA A 146 -22.59 -1.12 14.66
N LEU A 147 -22.28 -2.37 14.95
CA LEU A 147 -21.11 -2.75 15.73
C LEU A 147 -19.80 -2.33 15.01
N LYS A 148 -19.67 -2.64 13.72
CA LYS A 148 -18.52 -2.21 12.89
C LYS A 148 -18.37 -0.70 12.91
N ARG A 149 -19.44 0.03 12.59
CA ARG A 149 -19.42 1.51 12.58
C ARG A 149 -19.05 2.12 13.92
N GLN A 150 -19.57 1.60 15.02
CA GLN A 150 -19.29 2.13 16.36
C GLN A 150 -17.84 1.88 16.78
N THR A 151 -17.31 0.69 16.50
CA THR A 151 -15.94 0.32 16.85
C THR A 151 -14.91 1.11 16.06
N LEU A 152 -15.14 1.30 14.76
CA LEU A 152 -14.20 2.02 13.88
C LEU A 152 -14.40 3.56 13.89
N LYS A 153 -15.40 4.07 14.63
CA LYS A 153 -15.71 5.52 14.67
C LYS A 153 -14.49 6.39 15.02
N GLY A 154 -13.61 5.92 15.91
CA GLY A 154 -12.39 6.64 16.27
C GLY A 154 -11.40 6.82 15.12
N LEU A 155 -11.48 5.97 14.08
CA LEU A 155 -10.58 6.01 12.92
C LEU A 155 -11.16 6.79 11.72
N GLU A 156 -12.40 7.30 11.81
CA GLU A 156 -13.09 7.95 10.69
C GLU A 156 -12.33 9.19 10.17
N SER A 157 -11.70 9.96 11.04
CA SER A 157 -10.87 11.12 10.66
C SER A 157 -9.68 10.70 9.81
N TYR A 158 -9.06 9.57 10.12
CA TYR A 158 -7.95 9.01 9.35
C TYR A 158 -8.41 8.53 7.98
N TYR A 159 -9.51 7.78 7.91
CA TYR A 159 -10.08 7.34 6.63
C TYR A 159 -10.52 8.51 5.77
N ALA A 160 -11.13 9.54 6.36
CA ALA A 160 -11.53 10.76 5.64
C ALA A 160 -10.32 11.50 5.06
N ALA A 161 -9.22 11.61 5.81
CA ALA A 161 -7.99 12.24 5.34
C ALA A 161 -7.34 11.45 4.19
N ILE A 162 -7.33 10.12 4.27
CA ILE A 162 -6.86 9.25 3.18
C ILE A 162 -7.71 9.46 1.93
N ARG A 163 -9.04 9.43 2.05
CA ARG A 163 -9.96 9.67 0.92
C ARG A 163 -9.71 11.02 0.26
N ALA A 164 -9.55 12.08 1.07
CA ALA A 164 -9.28 13.42 0.55
C ALA A 164 -7.94 13.51 -0.18
N ALA A 165 -6.90 12.89 0.35
CA ALA A 165 -5.58 12.83 -0.30
C ALA A 165 -5.62 11.99 -1.58
N ALA A 166 -6.26 10.82 -1.58
CA ALA A 166 -6.41 9.95 -2.74
C ALA A 166 -7.16 10.62 -3.90
N ALA A 167 -8.17 11.43 -3.60
CA ALA A 167 -8.96 12.16 -4.60
C ALA A 167 -8.15 13.21 -5.40
N GLN A 168 -7.00 13.64 -4.87
CA GLN A 168 -6.10 14.59 -5.55
C GLN A 168 -5.09 13.91 -6.48
N ILE A 169 -5.01 12.57 -6.44
CA ILE A 169 -4.01 11.80 -7.17
C ILE A 169 -4.57 11.44 -8.54
N GLY A 170 -3.97 11.99 -9.59
CA GLY A 170 -4.42 11.81 -10.97
C GLY A 170 -3.75 10.65 -11.72
N SER A 171 -2.57 10.20 -11.28
CA SER A 171 -1.82 9.16 -11.96
C SER A 171 -1.74 7.85 -11.16
N HIS A 172 -1.68 6.73 -11.88
CA HIS A 172 -1.54 5.41 -11.26
C HIS A 172 -0.25 5.28 -10.44
N GLY A 173 0.89 5.75 -10.95
CA GLY A 173 2.17 5.71 -10.23
C GLY A 173 2.18 6.54 -8.94
N GLU A 174 1.46 7.67 -8.92
CA GLU A 174 1.29 8.45 -7.68
C GLU A 174 0.40 7.71 -6.68
N LYS A 175 -0.64 7.01 -7.12
CA LYS A 175 -1.48 6.16 -6.25
C LYS A 175 -0.65 5.05 -5.59
N GLN A 176 0.21 4.38 -6.36
CA GLN A 176 1.14 3.37 -5.83
C GLN A 176 2.07 3.95 -4.74
N THR A 177 2.67 5.12 -5.01
CA THR A 177 3.54 5.81 -4.05
C THR A 177 2.75 6.18 -2.79
N PHE A 178 1.53 6.68 -2.96
CA PHE A 178 0.66 7.04 -1.84
C PHE A 178 0.29 5.83 -0.97
N LEU A 179 -0.03 4.69 -1.57
CA LEU A 179 -0.29 3.46 -0.82
C LEU A 179 0.91 2.97 -0.03
N LYS A 180 2.12 3.08 -0.59
CA LYS A 180 3.35 2.77 0.16
C LYS A 180 3.46 3.64 1.41
N VAL A 181 3.19 4.95 1.29
CA VAL A 181 3.23 5.90 2.42
C VAL A 181 2.16 5.56 3.45
N ILE A 182 0.93 5.24 3.02
CA ILE A 182 -0.14 4.80 3.93
C ILE A 182 0.28 3.54 4.68
N TYR A 183 0.76 2.53 3.95
CA TYR A 183 1.20 1.27 4.52
C TYR A 183 2.31 1.47 5.56
N GLU A 184 3.36 2.24 5.23
CA GLU A 184 4.45 2.53 6.16
C GLU A 184 3.95 3.20 7.44
N ASN A 185 3.09 4.21 7.31
CA ASN A 185 2.54 4.91 8.47
C ASN A 185 1.64 4.00 9.30
N PHE A 186 0.75 3.25 8.65
CA PHE A 186 -0.13 2.30 9.31
C PHE A 186 0.68 1.25 10.08
N TYR A 187 1.64 0.59 9.42
CA TYR A 187 2.36 -0.53 10.00
C TYR A 187 3.29 -0.10 11.14
N LYS A 188 3.93 1.06 11.05
CA LYS A 188 4.73 1.65 12.13
C LYS A 188 3.90 1.94 13.38
N VAL A 189 2.63 2.30 13.21
CA VAL A 189 1.70 2.54 14.33
C VAL A 189 1.11 1.24 14.84
N TYR A 190 0.68 0.37 13.93
CA TYR A 190 0.03 -0.90 14.25
C TYR A 190 0.95 -1.86 15.00
N ASN A 191 2.17 -2.04 14.54
CA ASN A 191 3.15 -2.95 15.14
C ASN A 191 4.59 -2.49 14.88
N ALA A 192 5.04 -1.48 15.64
CA ALA A 192 6.38 -0.92 15.52
C ALA A 192 7.48 -1.99 15.70
N LYS A 193 7.32 -2.92 16.66
CA LYS A 193 8.30 -3.99 16.91
C LYS A 193 8.40 -4.99 15.75
N ALA A 194 7.27 -5.32 15.12
CA ALA A 194 7.27 -6.19 13.95
C ALA A 194 7.79 -5.46 12.72
N ALA A 195 7.51 -4.16 12.55
CA ALA A 195 8.08 -3.34 11.47
C ALA A 195 9.61 -3.35 11.52
N ASP A 196 10.19 -3.14 12.70
CA ASP A 196 11.65 -3.18 12.89
C ASP A 196 12.21 -4.59 12.65
N ARG A 197 11.55 -5.63 13.16
CA ARG A 197 11.99 -7.03 13.03
C ARG A 197 11.89 -7.56 11.60
N LEU A 198 10.85 -7.19 10.88
CA LEU A 198 10.63 -7.62 9.48
C LEU A 198 11.45 -6.78 8.49
N GLY A 199 12.15 -5.74 8.97
CA GLY A 199 12.98 -4.90 8.11
C GLY A 199 12.16 -4.22 7.01
N VAL A 200 11.01 -3.63 7.39
CA VAL A 200 10.13 -2.92 6.43
C VAL A 200 10.85 -1.68 5.92
N VAL A 201 11.76 -1.91 4.98
CA VAL A 201 12.52 -0.89 4.25
C VAL A 201 12.27 -1.08 2.77
N TYR A 202 11.79 -0.05 2.10
CA TYR A 202 11.54 -0.11 0.67
C TYR A 202 12.80 0.23 -0.11
N THR A 203 13.11 -0.63 -1.07
CA THR A 203 14.17 -0.36 -2.03
C THR A 203 13.71 0.75 -2.98
N PRO A 204 14.48 1.84 -3.16
CA PRO A 204 14.17 2.87 -4.15
C PRO A 204 14.03 2.29 -5.56
N ASN A 205 13.05 2.80 -6.32
CA ASN A 205 12.75 2.26 -7.65
C ASN A 205 13.96 2.29 -8.60
N GLU A 206 14.85 3.27 -8.47
CA GLU A 206 16.07 3.38 -9.27
C GLU A 206 17.03 2.22 -9.00
N ILE A 207 17.13 1.77 -7.75
CA ILE A 207 17.96 0.61 -7.36
C ILE A 207 17.30 -0.67 -7.89
N VAL A 208 15.98 -0.78 -7.78
CA VAL A 208 15.24 -1.95 -8.30
C VAL A 208 15.45 -2.09 -9.82
N ARG A 209 15.32 -0.99 -10.59
CA ARG A 209 15.59 -0.99 -12.03
C ARG A 209 17.01 -1.43 -12.35
N PHE A 210 17.99 -0.87 -11.66
CA PHE A 210 19.39 -1.28 -11.83
C PHE A 210 19.59 -2.78 -11.56
N MET A 211 18.93 -3.33 -10.55
CA MET A 211 19.02 -4.76 -10.23
C MET A 211 18.34 -5.61 -11.31
N ILE A 212 17.19 -5.18 -11.84
CA ILE A 212 16.48 -5.88 -12.93
C ILE A 212 17.31 -5.86 -14.20
N ASP A 213 17.82 -4.69 -14.61
CA ASP A 213 18.69 -4.54 -15.79
C ASP A 213 19.95 -5.43 -15.68
N GLY A 214 20.55 -5.45 -14.48
CA GLY A 214 21.71 -6.30 -14.20
C GLY A 214 21.40 -7.79 -14.26
N ALA A 215 20.26 -8.22 -13.72
CA ALA A 215 19.80 -9.59 -13.76
C ALA A 215 19.47 -10.04 -15.19
N ASP A 216 18.79 -9.20 -15.97
CA ASP A 216 18.46 -9.48 -17.37
C ASP A 216 19.73 -9.62 -18.22
N TRP A 217 20.68 -8.68 -18.08
CA TRP A 217 21.98 -8.77 -18.74
C TRP A 217 22.78 -10.04 -18.36
N LEU A 218 22.80 -10.40 -17.09
CA LEU A 218 23.49 -11.61 -16.62
C LEU A 218 22.81 -12.88 -17.16
N CYS A 219 21.48 -12.90 -17.20
CA CYS A 219 20.71 -14.02 -17.75
C CYS A 219 21.03 -14.20 -19.24
N GLU A 220 20.97 -13.13 -20.01
CA GLU A 220 21.30 -13.15 -21.43
C GLU A 220 22.75 -13.59 -21.67
N LYS A 221 23.71 -13.01 -20.96
CA LYS A 221 25.13 -13.29 -21.11
C LYS A 221 25.50 -14.75 -20.79
N ASN A 222 24.90 -15.34 -19.76
CA ASN A 222 25.29 -16.66 -19.27
C ASN A 222 24.43 -17.80 -19.82
N PHE A 223 23.18 -17.52 -20.15
CA PHE A 223 22.17 -18.52 -20.55
C PHE A 223 21.58 -18.28 -21.94
N GLY A 224 21.87 -17.14 -22.58
CA GLY A 224 21.31 -16.78 -23.88
C GLY A 224 19.79 -16.52 -23.84
N LYS A 225 19.23 -16.19 -22.68
CA LYS A 225 17.83 -15.89 -22.47
C LYS A 225 17.69 -14.58 -21.71
N SER A 226 16.74 -13.74 -22.12
CA SER A 226 16.27 -12.60 -21.34
C SER A 226 15.30 -13.05 -20.25
N LEU A 227 15.12 -12.24 -19.21
CA LEU A 227 14.16 -12.50 -18.13
C LEU A 227 12.73 -12.68 -18.64
N ILE A 228 12.37 -12.04 -19.76
CA ILE A 228 11.02 -12.18 -20.36
C ILE A 228 10.85 -13.47 -21.18
N ASP A 229 11.92 -14.15 -21.53
CA ASP A 229 11.83 -15.34 -22.37
C ASP A 229 11.14 -16.49 -21.63
N ARG A 230 10.52 -17.40 -22.40
CA ARG A 230 9.88 -18.61 -21.85
C ARG A 230 10.88 -19.50 -21.13
N ASP A 231 10.39 -20.23 -20.14
CA ASP A 231 11.16 -21.12 -19.29
C ASP A 231 12.24 -20.38 -18.45
N VAL A 232 11.97 -19.11 -18.13
CA VAL A 232 12.72 -18.31 -17.16
C VAL A 232 11.74 -17.93 -16.05
N ASP A 233 11.68 -18.76 -15.02
CA ASP A 233 10.86 -18.48 -13.84
C ASP A 233 11.51 -17.42 -12.96
N ILE A 234 10.71 -16.47 -12.50
CA ILE A 234 11.16 -15.36 -11.66
C ILE A 234 10.37 -15.41 -10.34
N LEU A 235 11.09 -15.46 -9.23
CA LEU A 235 10.51 -15.46 -7.90
C LEU A 235 10.97 -14.23 -7.11
N ASP A 236 10.01 -13.46 -6.62
CA ASP A 236 10.21 -12.49 -5.54
C ASP A 236 9.70 -13.11 -4.23
N PRO A 237 10.58 -13.64 -3.37
CA PRO A 237 10.18 -14.37 -2.17
C PRO A 237 9.74 -13.48 -1.01
N ALA A 238 9.92 -12.16 -1.11
CA ALA A 238 9.60 -11.16 -0.10
C ALA A 238 9.08 -9.88 -0.76
N THR A 239 7.98 -10.03 -1.46
CA THR A 239 7.43 -9.06 -2.43
C THR A 239 7.12 -7.68 -1.83
N GLY A 240 6.84 -7.62 -0.53
CA GLY A 240 6.45 -6.39 0.13
C GLY A 240 5.22 -5.77 -0.52
N THR A 241 5.34 -4.57 -1.02
CA THR A 241 4.26 -3.87 -1.75
C THR A 241 4.30 -4.06 -3.27
N GLY A 242 5.06 -5.03 -3.76
CA GLY A 242 5.11 -5.38 -5.17
C GLY A 242 6.08 -4.56 -6.03
N THR A 243 7.01 -3.81 -5.43
CA THR A 243 7.86 -2.88 -6.19
C THR A 243 8.71 -3.58 -7.25
N TYR A 244 9.36 -4.72 -6.93
CA TYR A 244 10.16 -5.47 -7.90
C TYR A 244 9.32 -6.01 -9.05
N ILE A 245 8.16 -6.59 -8.75
CA ILE A 245 7.27 -7.12 -9.79
C ILE A 245 6.73 -6.00 -10.68
N CYS A 246 6.31 -4.86 -10.11
CA CYS A 246 5.84 -3.71 -10.89
C CYS A 246 6.93 -3.16 -11.82
N GLU A 247 8.15 -2.96 -11.33
CA GLU A 247 9.27 -2.48 -12.15
C GLU A 247 9.68 -3.52 -13.21
N LEU A 248 9.56 -4.81 -12.92
CA LEU A 248 9.80 -5.87 -13.89
C LEU A 248 8.74 -5.87 -15.01
N LEU A 249 7.46 -5.69 -14.68
CA LEU A 249 6.40 -5.52 -15.67
C LEU A 249 6.65 -4.30 -16.57
N GLU A 250 7.10 -3.18 -15.97
CA GLU A 250 7.50 -1.99 -16.73
C GLU A 250 8.71 -2.24 -17.64
N HIS A 251 9.69 -2.98 -17.18
CA HIS A 251 10.86 -3.41 -17.97
C HIS A 251 10.41 -4.21 -19.22
N PHE A 252 9.34 -4.99 -19.10
CA PHE A 252 8.77 -5.81 -20.18
C PHE A 252 7.74 -5.09 -21.04
N ARG A 253 7.40 -3.83 -20.77
CA ARG A 253 6.33 -3.05 -21.44
C ARG A 253 6.40 -3.12 -22.98
N GLY A 254 7.59 -3.17 -23.57
CA GLY A 254 7.78 -3.26 -25.02
C GLY A 254 7.41 -4.60 -25.67
N GLN A 255 7.08 -5.64 -24.87
CA GLN A 255 6.89 -7.01 -25.35
C GLN A 255 5.57 -7.64 -24.87
N PRO A 256 4.39 -7.05 -25.18
CA PRO A 256 3.11 -7.43 -24.57
C PRO A 256 2.72 -8.89 -24.78
N LYS A 257 3.08 -9.50 -25.94
CA LYS A 257 2.76 -10.91 -26.23
C LYS A 257 3.53 -11.89 -25.34
N LYS A 258 4.79 -11.58 -25.02
CA LYS A 258 5.58 -12.40 -24.08
C LYS A 258 5.16 -12.13 -22.64
N LEU A 259 4.80 -10.87 -22.34
CA LEU A 259 4.39 -10.43 -21.01
C LEU A 259 3.17 -11.18 -20.48
N GLU A 260 2.17 -11.45 -21.32
CA GLU A 260 0.98 -12.19 -20.89
C GLU A 260 1.31 -13.59 -20.36
N HIS A 261 2.15 -14.33 -21.10
CA HIS A 261 2.57 -15.65 -20.65
C HIS A 261 3.41 -15.59 -19.37
N LYS A 262 4.37 -14.65 -19.33
CA LYS A 262 5.23 -14.41 -18.17
C LYS A 262 4.41 -14.11 -16.93
N TYR A 263 3.45 -13.19 -17.04
CA TYR A 263 2.60 -12.78 -15.93
C TYR A 263 1.74 -13.93 -15.38
N LYS A 264 1.17 -14.75 -16.28
CA LYS A 264 0.27 -15.84 -15.89
C LYS A 264 0.97 -17.09 -15.36
N HIS A 265 2.22 -17.34 -15.75
CA HIS A 265 2.83 -18.66 -15.55
C HIS A 265 4.23 -18.66 -14.96
N GLU A 266 4.99 -17.57 -15.08
CA GLU A 266 6.41 -17.57 -14.77
C GLU A 266 6.86 -16.42 -13.85
N LEU A 267 5.91 -15.61 -13.35
CA LEU A 267 6.15 -14.64 -12.30
C LEU A 267 5.52 -15.14 -11.00
N HIS A 268 6.36 -15.28 -9.99
CA HIS A 268 5.98 -15.77 -8.68
C HIS A 268 6.32 -14.71 -7.63
N ALA A 269 5.36 -14.41 -6.76
CA ALA A 269 5.50 -13.43 -5.70
C ALA A 269 4.99 -14.03 -4.39
N ASN A 270 5.75 -13.90 -3.32
CA ASN A 270 5.34 -14.37 -2.01
C ASN A 270 5.47 -13.26 -0.97
N GLU A 271 4.43 -13.08 -0.15
CA GLU A 271 4.42 -12.14 0.96
C GLU A 271 3.68 -12.75 2.15
N VAL A 272 4.35 -12.80 3.30
CA VAL A 272 3.79 -13.42 4.52
C VAL A 272 2.84 -12.48 5.27
N ALA A 273 3.02 -11.17 5.14
CA ALA A 273 2.20 -10.19 5.82
C ALA A 273 1.02 -9.76 4.95
N ILE A 274 -0.20 -9.84 5.49
CA ILE A 274 -1.44 -9.66 4.71
C ILE A 274 -1.57 -8.25 4.11
N LEU A 275 -1.16 -7.23 4.81
CA LEU A 275 -1.31 -5.85 4.35
C LEU A 275 -0.40 -5.52 3.17
N PRO A 276 0.93 -5.79 3.19
CA PRO A 276 1.75 -5.61 1.99
C PRO A 276 1.31 -6.54 0.85
N TYR A 277 0.84 -7.76 1.13
CA TYR A 277 0.26 -8.64 0.13
C TYR A 277 -0.92 -7.98 -0.62
N TYR A 278 -1.85 -7.31 0.10
CA TYR A 278 -2.95 -6.59 -0.54
C TYR A 278 -2.44 -5.44 -1.41
N VAL A 279 -1.50 -4.65 -0.89
CA VAL A 279 -0.89 -3.55 -1.64
C VAL A 279 -0.17 -4.07 -2.88
N ALA A 280 0.59 -5.17 -2.74
CA ALA A 280 1.29 -5.81 -3.86
C ALA A 280 0.31 -6.25 -4.96
N ASN A 281 -0.76 -6.94 -4.58
CA ASN A 281 -1.77 -7.41 -5.51
C ASN A 281 -2.34 -6.26 -6.35
N LEU A 282 -2.86 -5.22 -5.67
CA LEU A 282 -3.40 -4.05 -6.35
C LEU A 282 -2.38 -3.33 -7.24
N ASN A 283 -1.14 -3.16 -6.77
CA ASN A 283 -0.09 -2.52 -7.54
C ASN A 283 0.28 -3.33 -8.79
N ILE A 284 0.44 -4.64 -8.64
CA ILE A 284 0.82 -5.55 -9.73
C ILE A 284 -0.27 -5.63 -10.79
N GLU A 285 -1.52 -5.89 -10.37
CA GLU A 285 -2.67 -5.96 -11.30
C GLU A 285 -2.88 -4.65 -12.05
N ALA A 286 -2.86 -3.54 -11.35
CA ALA A 286 -3.02 -2.23 -11.96
C ALA A 286 -1.86 -1.85 -12.88
N THR A 287 -0.61 -2.27 -12.58
CA THR A 287 0.54 -2.08 -13.45
C THR A 287 0.38 -2.92 -14.72
N TYR A 288 -0.02 -4.18 -14.58
CA TYR A 288 -0.28 -5.07 -15.73
C TYR A 288 -1.39 -4.49 -16.62
N ALA A 289 -2.51 -4.06 -16.04
CA ALA A 289 -3.60 -3.44 -16.76
C ALA A 289 -3.19 -2.15 -17.50
N ALA A 290 -2.37 -1.31 -16.87
CA ALA A 290 -1.84 -0.09 -17.48
C ALA A 290 -0.91 -0.36 -18.69
N ILE A 291 -0.25 -1.54 -18.71
CA ILE A 291 0.64 -1.94 -19.81
C ILE A 291 -0.13 -2.61 -20.93
N THR A 292 -1.07 -3.50 -20.60
CA THR A 292 -1.74 -4.39 -21.56
C THR A 292 -3.11 -3.90 -21.99
N GLY A 293 -3.73 -3.01 -21.22
CA GLY A 293 -5.14 -2.61 -21.39
C GLY A 293 -6.15 -3.72 -21.00
N GLN A 294 -5.69 -4.76 -20.31
CA GLN A 294 -6.51 -5.90 -19.85
C GLN A 294 -6.46 -5.99 -18.32
N TYR A 295 -7.62 -6.28 -17.72
CA TYR A 295 -7.76 -6.67 -16.33
C TYR A 295 -7.84 -8.18 -16.20
#